data_a2c4ee92fc8aa662bc67506c586101f8
#
_entry.id   a2c4ee92fc8aa662bc67506c586101f8
#
_cell.length_a   1.000
_cell.length_b   1.000
_cell.length_c   1.000
_cell.angle_alpha   90.00
_cell.angle_beta   90.00
_cell.angle_gamma   90.00
#
_symmetry.space_group_name_H-M   'P 1'
#
loop_
_entity.id
_entity.type
_entity.pdbx_description
1 polymer ?
#
loop_
_entity_poly.entity_id
_entity_poly.type
_entity_poly.pdbx_seq_one_letter_code
_entity_poly.pdbx_strand_id
1 'polypeptide(L)'
;MIRKIMLAAILAGSLGTIATTASAVVYVRIAPPEPRVEVVPEPRRGYTWSTGHWQYQNRRHVWVGGNWVRERRGYRYEQPSWQESNGRWSMTRGNWRRGDADGDGVPNNRDRAPNNPYRN
;
A
#
# COMPACT_ATOMS: atom_id res chain seq x y z
N MET A 1 -1.67 -46.85 55.08
CA MET A 1 -0.73 -46.01 54.37
C MET A 1 -1.47 -45.25 53.28
N ILE A 2 -1.69 -43.96 53.51
CA ILE A 2 -2.39 -43.11 52.51
C ILE A 2 -1.29 -42.43 51.64
N ARG A 3 -1.17 -42.80 50.38
CA ARG A 3 -0.30 -42.10 49.44
C ARG A 3 -1.05 -40.88 48.94
N LYS A 4 -0.60 -39.71 49.34
CA LYS A 4 -1.07 -38.47 48.78
C LYS A 4 -0.44 -38.26 47.42
N ILE A 5 -1.27 -38.39 46.37
CA ILE A 5 -0.88 -38.00 45.03
C ILE A 5 -1.07 -36.51 44.92
N MET A 6 0.04 -35.77 44.84
CA MET A 6 0.01 -34.36 44.48
C MET A 6 -0.18 -34.26 42.97
N LEU A 7 -1.32 -33.76 42.56
CA LEU A 7 -1.58 -33.37 41.20
C LEU A 7 -0.96 -31.99 40.98
N ALA A 8 0.17 -31.92 40.29
CA ALA A 8 0.73 -30.66 39.86
C ALA A 8 -0.03 -30.22 38.60
N ALA A 9 -0.86 -29.20 38.72
CA ALA A 9 -1.48 -28.54 37.58
C ALA A 9 -0.44 -27.69 36.86
N ILE A 10 0.02 -28.16 35.71
CA ILE A 10 0.85 -27.37 34.80
C ILE A 10 -0.07 -26.42 34.04
N LEU A 11 -0.08 -25.15 34.43
CA LEU A 11 -0.71 -24.09 33.65
C LEU A 11 0.19 -23.82 32.45
N ALA A 12 -0.12 -24.44 31.34
CA ALA A 12 0.50 -24.11 30.07
C ALA A 12 -0.08 -22.77 29.59
N GLY A 13 0.60 -21.68 29.90
CA GLY A 13 0.32 -20.38 29.32
C GLY A 13 0.65 -20.41 27.84
N SER A 14 -0.38 -20.48 26.99
CA SER A 14 -0.21 -20.28 25.55
C SER A 14 0.14 -18.81 25.33
N LEU A 15 1.42 -18.51 25.17
CA LEU A 15 1.89 -17.27 24.57
C LEU A 15 1.42 -17.27 23.12
N GLY A 16 0.31 -16.56 22.85
CA GLY A 16 -0.13 -16.30 21.50
C GLY A 16 0.93 -15.46 20.79
N THR A 17 1.73 -16.07 19.94
CA THR A 17 2.60 -15.35 19.01
C THR A 17 1.71 -14.63 18.03
N ILE A 18 1.62 -13.31 18.16
CA ILE A 18 1.04 -12.46 17.12
C ILE A 18 2.03 -12.51 15.95
N ALA A 19 1.75 -13.33 14.95
CA ALA A 19 2.49 -13.33 13.72
C ALA A 19 2.17 -12.01 12.98
N THR A 20 3.05 -11.03 13.09
CA THR A 20 3.02 -9.88 12.21
C THR A 20 3.42 -10.36 10.83
N THR A 21 2.46 -10.46 9.91
CA THR A 21 2.76 -10.72 8.50
C THR A 21 3.45 -9.48 7.93
N ALA A 22 4.78 -9.45 7.97
CA ALA A 22 5.54 -8.50 7.20
C ALA A 22 5.32 -8.81 5.73
N SER A 23 4.74 -7.87 4.97
CA SER A 23 4.70 -7.99 3.51
C SER A 23 6.12 -8.02 2.99
N ALA A 24 6.56 -9.20 2.55
CA ALA A 24 7.88 -9.35 1.94
C ALA A 24 7.89 -8.57 0.61
N VAL A 25 8.90 -7.71 0.43
CA VAL A 25 9.14 -7.03 -0.85
C VAL A 25 9.65 -8.08 -1.83
N VAL A 26 8.93 -8.24 -2.94
CA VAL A 26 9.34 -9.15 -4.02
C VAL A 26 10.31 -8.41 -4.94
N TYR A 27 11.52 -8.95 -5.09
CA TYR A 27 12.53 -8.45 -6.03
C TYR A 27 12.54 -9.31 -7.30
N VAL A 28 12.56 -8.64 -8.44
CA VAL A 28 12.57 -9.26 -9.76
C VAL A 28 13.83 -8.82 -10.51
N ARG A 29 14.51 -9.75 -11.17
CA ARG A 29 15.71 -9.43 -11.97
C ARG A 29 15.38 -8.97 -13.38
N ILE A 30 14.17 -9.24 -13.85
CA ILE A 30 13.70 -8.85 -15.17
C ILE A 30 13.02 -7.50 -15.07
N ALA A 31 13.50 -6.52 -15.84
CA ALA A 31 12.88 -5.21 -15.91
C ALA A 31 11.42 -5.31 -16.36
N PRO A 32 10.49 -4.52 -15.78
CA PRO A 32 9.15 -4.42 -16.32
C PRO A 32 9.21 -3.83 -17.73
N PRO A 33 8.30 -4.23 -18.64
CA PRO A 33 8.17 -3.58 -19.93
C PRO A 33 7.83 -2.10 -19.80
N GLU A 34 7.97 -1.34 -20.87
CA GLU A 34 7.51 0.04 -20.89
C GLU A 34 6.02 0.13 -20.53
N PRO A 35 5.60 1.14 -19.75
CA PRO A 35 4.20 1.33 -19.44
C PRO A 35 3.36 1.48 -20.72
N ARG A 36 2.20 0.84 -20.72
CA ARG A 36 1.25 1.02 -21.81
C ARG A 36 0.61 2.40 -21.72
N VAL A 37 0.42 3.03 -22.86
CA VAL A 37 -0.32 4.28 -22.95
C VAL A 37 -1.81 3.97 -22.82
N GLU A 38 -2.44 4.54 -21.78
CA GLU A 38 -3.88 4.47 -21.58
C GLU A 38 -4.49 5.86 -21.65
N VAL A 39 -5.70 5.94 -22.15
CA VAL A 39 -6.48 7.18 -22.10
C VAL A 39 -6.95 7.37 -20.66
N VAL A 40 -6.50 8.46 -20.03
CA VAL A 40 -7.01 8.83 -18.71
C VAL A 40 -8.41 9.40 -18.89
N PRO A 41 -9.43 8.85 -18.20
CA PRO A 41 -10.79 9.38 -18.29
C PRO A 41 -10.89 10.80 -17.74
N GLU A 42 -11.98 11.49 -18.08
CA GLU A 42 -12.27 12.79 -17.48
C GLU A 42 -12.34 12.69 -15.94
N PRO A 43 -11.92 13.74 -15.23
CA PRO A 43 -11.94 13.73 -13.77
C PRO A 43 -13.31 13.36 -13.20
N ARG A 44 -13.31 12.44 -12.24
CA ARG A 44 -14.51 11.99 -11.56
C ARG A 44 -14.51 12.52 -10.12
N ARG A 45 -15.53 13.29 -9.78
CA ARG A 45 -15.66 13.88 -8.44
C ARG A 45 -15.66 12.79 -7.35
N GLY A 46 -14.83 12.98 -6.33
CA GLY A 46 -14.69 12.04 -5.21
C GLY A 46 -13.82 10.82 -5.50
N TYR A 47 -13.14 10.81 -6.66
CA TYR A 47 -12.26 9.71 -7.06
C TYR A 47 -10.95 10.24 -7.63
N THR A 48 -9.91 9.46 -7.44
CA THR A 48 -8.58 9.67 -8.02
C THR A 48 -8.27 8.54 -8.98
N TRP A 49 -7.67 8.87 -10.13
CA TRP A 49 -7.26 7.87 -11.09
C TRP A 49 -5.97 7.18 -10.63
N SER A 50 -6.03 5.87 -10.49
CA SER A 50 -4.85 5.03 -10.34
C SER A 50 -4.40 4.58 -11.72
N THR A 51 -3.17 4.93 -12.10
CA THR A 51 -2.62 4.59 -13.42
C THR A 51 -2.46 3.10 -13.61
N GLY A 52 -2.65 2.64 -14.85
CA GLY A 52 -2.29 1.29 -15.23
C GLY A 52 -0.80 1.02 -14.98
N HIS A 53 -0.48 -0.18 -14.65
CA HIS A 53 0.88 -0.57 -14.30
C HIS A 53 1.12 -2.06 -14.53
N TRP A 54 2.38 -2.45 -14.61
CA TRP A 54 2.77 -3.84 -14.63
C TRP A 54 2.80 -4.40 -13.21
N GLN A 55 2.26 -5.61 -13.07
CA GLN A 55 2.44 -6.44 -11.88
C GLN A 55 3.24 -7.68 -12.26
N TYR A 56 3.98 -8.22 -11.31
CA TYR A 56 4.70 -9.48 -11.49
C TYR A 56 3.95 -10.60 -10.79
N GLN A 57 3.41 -11.52 -11.60
CA GLN A 57 2.61 -12.64 -11.13
C GLN A 57 2.98 -13.89 -11.93
N ASN A 58 3.06 -15.04 -11.27
CA ASN A 58 3.36 -16.31 -11.93
C ASN A 58 4.61 -16.24 -12.84
N ARG A 59 5.68 -15.60 -12.35
CA ARG A 59 6.97 -15.42 -13.04
C ARG A 59 6.91 -14.60 -14.33
N ARG A 60 5.93 -13.75 -14.48
CA ARG A 60 5.79 -12.86 -15.63
C ARG A 60 5.21 -11.51 -15.25
N HIS A 61 5.46 -10.52 -16.08
CA HIS A 61 4.80 -9.23 -15.98
C HIS A 61 3.41 -9.30 -16.62
N VAL A 62 2.41 -8.84 -15.87
CA VAL A 62 1.00 -8.76 -16.29
C VAL A 62 0.55 -7.31 -16.19
N TRP A 63 -0.06 -6.79 -17.25
CA TRP A 63 -0.60 -5.43 -17.23
C TRP A 63 -1.91 -5.38 -16.44
N VAL A 64 -2.00 -4.40 -15.55
CA VAL A 64 -3.22 -4.05 -14.82
C VAL A 64 -3.65 -2.68 -15.30
N GLY A 65 -4.84 -2.58 -15.90
CA GLY A 65 -5.41 -1.33 -16.36
C GLY A 65 -5.68 -0.34 -15.24
N GLY A 66 -5.66 0.95 -15.57
CA GLY A 66 -6.02 2.00 -14.63
C GLY A 66 -7.44 1.86 -14.11
N ASN A 67 -7.68 2.37 -12.92
CA ASN A 67 -8.98 2.33 -12.28
C ASN A 67 -9.22 3.53 -11.36
N TRP A 68 -10.49 3.80 -11.07
CA TRP A 68 -10.85 4.81 -10.12
C TRP A 68 -10.68 4.31 -8.68
N VAL A 69 -10.05 5.13 -7.86
CA VAL A 69 -9.89 4.90 -6.41
C VAL A 69 -10.64 6.01 -5.68
N ARG A 70 -11.42 5.65 -4.69
CA ARG A 70 -12.16 6.63 -3.89
C ARG A 70 -11.20 7.54 -3.14
N GLU A 71 -11.39 8.84 -3.23
CA GLU A 71 -10.60 9.82 -2.50
C GLU A 71 -10.67 9.58 -0.99
N ARG A 72 -9.53 9.74 -0.36
CA ARG A 72 -9.39 9.67 1.09
C ARG A 72 -9.04 11.04 1.62
N ARG A 73 -9.97 11.65 2.31
CA ARG A 73 -9.83 13.01 2.86
C ARG A 73 -8.59 13.11 3.76
N GLY A 74 -7.80 14.14 3.55
CA GLY A 74 -6.57 14.36 4.31
C GLY A 74 -5.39 13.50 3.87
N TYR A 75 -5.52 12.76 2.76
CA TYR A 75 -4.48 11.90 2.19
C TYR A 75 -4.23 12.23 0.73
N ARG A 76 -3.00 11.99 0.30
CA ARG A 76 -2.59 12.05 -1.09
C ARG A 76 -2.37 10.62 -1.60
N TYR A 77 -2.87 10.33 -2.80
CA TYR A 77 -2.64 9.06 -3.45
C TYR A 77 -1.28 9.05 -4.15
N GLU A 78 -0.49 8.02 -3.87
CA GLU A 78 0.75 7.75 -4.58
C GLU A 78 0.53 6.63 -5.59
N GLN A 79 0.90 6.90 -6.84
CA GLN A 79 0.75 5.95 -7.93
C GLN A 79 1.63 4.71 -7.75
N PRO A 80 1.20 3.54 -8.24
CA PRO A 80 2.07 2.36 -8.30
C PRO A 80 3.32 2.68 -9.12
N SER A 81 4.47 2.20 -8.68
CA SER A 81 5.74 2.44 -9.35
C SER A 81 6.70 1.27 -9.23
N TRP A 82 7.54 1.10 -10.24
CA TRP A 82 8.68 0.19 -10.21
C TRP A 82 9.95 0.96 -9.91
N GLN A 83 10.83 0.35 -9.11
CA GLN A 83 12.12 0.92 -8.74
C GLN A 83 13.21 -0.10 -8.96
N GLU A 84 14.34 0.35 -9.51
CA GLU A 84 15.55 -0.45 -9.67
C GLU A 84 16.56 -0.13 -8.58
N SER A 85 17.17 -1.17 -8.03
CA SER A 85 18.30 -1.07 -7.12
C SER A 85 19.22 -2.26 -7.34
N ASN A 86 20.48 -2.00 -7.74
CA ASN A 86 21.49 -3.03 -7.97
C ASN A 86 21.05 -4.16 -8.93
N GLY A 87 20.40 -3.80 -10.04
CA GLY A 87 19.90 -4.75 -11.03
C GLY A 87 18.66 -5.55 -10.58
N ARG A 88 18.06 -5.19 -9.46
CA ARG A 88 16.82 -5.77 -8.96
C ARG A 88 15.71 -4.76 -9.06
N TRP A 89 14.54 -5.23 -9.47
CA TRP A 89 13.34 -4.43 -9.59
C TRP A 89 12.35 -4.77 -8.49
N SER A 90 11.78 -3.76 -7.88
CA SER A 90 10.71 -3.91 -6.90
C SER A 90 9.54 -2.99 -7.24
N MET A 91 8.33 -3.46 -6.97
CA MET A 91 7.11 -2.70 -7.19
C MET A 91 6.58 -2.17 -5.88
N THR A 92 6.26 -0.88 -5.86
CA THR A 92 5.46 -0.25 -4.81
C THR A 92 4.02 -0.13 -5.28
N ARG A 93 3.10 -0.67 -4.53
CA ARG A 93 1.66 -0.54 -4.82
C ARG A 93 1.18 0.88 -4.58
N GLY A 94 0.16 1.30 -5.33
CA GLY A 94 -0.53 2.53 -5.03
C GLY A 94 -1.02 2.57 -3.59
N ASN A 95 -0.80 3.68 -2.92
CA ASN A 95 -1.18 3.84 -1.52
C ASN A 95 -1.56 5.29 -1.20
N TRP A 96 -2.19 5.45 -0.03
CA TRP A 96 -2.53 6.74 0.51
C TRP A 96 -1.52 7.17 1.57
N ARG A 97 -1.00 8.38 1.44
CA ARG A 97 -0.14 8.99 2.46
C ARG A 97 -0.78 10.23 3.03
N ARG A 98 -0.59 10.43 4.32
CA ARG A 98 -0.86 11.72 4.95
C ARG A 98 0.11 12.75 4.41
N GLY A 99 -0.38 13.96 4.19
CA GLY A 99 0.47 15.04 3.73
C GLY A 99 -0.35 16.25 3.32
N ASP A 100 0.25 17.11 2.52
CA ASP A 100 -0.41 18.20 1.82
C ASP A 100 -1.02 17.63 0.53
N ALA A 101 -2.31 17.28 0.56
CA ALA A 101 -2.97 16.58 -0.53
C ALA A 101 -3.16 17.43 -1.79
N ASP A 102 -3.28 18.75 -1.63
CA ASP A 102 -3.56 19.68 -2.72
C ASP A 102 -2.36 20.57 -3.10
N GLY A 103 -1.24 20.46 -2.36
CA GLY A 103 -0.02 21.18 -2.64
C GLY A 103 -0.09 22.70 -2.36
N ASP A 104 -1.01 23.15 -1.51
CA ASP A 104 -1.14 24.57 -1.15
C ASP A 104 -0.10 25.09 -0.14
N GLY A 105 0.76 24.20 0.35
CA GLY A 105 1.78 24.49 1.35
C GLY A 105 1.30 24.35 2.79
N VAL A 106 0.04 24.00 3.01
CA VAL A 106 -0.54 23.74 4.33
C VAL A 106 -0.67 22.23 4.54
N PRO A 107 -0.03 21.64 5.58
CA PRO A 107 -0.19 20.24 5.89
C PRO A 107 -1.66 19.88 6.12
N ASN A 108 -2.09 18.71 5.66
CA ASN A 108 -3.49 18.27 5.75
C ASN A 108 -4.11 18.33 7.15
N ASN A 109 -3.30 18.17 8.20
CA ASN A 109 -3.77 18.26 9.58
C ASN A 109 -4.08 19.69 10.05
N ARG A 110 -3.64 20.69 9.30
CA ARG A 110 -3.87 22.12 9.55
C ARG A 110 -4.69 22.80 8.45
N ASP A 111 -4.88 22.09 7.36
CA ASP A 111 -5.61 22.60 6.22
C ASP A 111 -7.11 22.36 6.37
N ARG A 112 -7.91 23.39 6.21
CA ARG A 112 -9.39 23.32 6.26
C ARG A 112 -9.98 22.69 5.01
N ALA A 113 -9.24 22.71 3.91
CA ALA A 113 -9.64 22.16 2.62
C ALA A 113 -8.48 21.38 1.98
N PRO A 114 -8.07 20.22 2.54
CA PRO A 114 -6.84 19.51 2.16
C PRO A 114 -6.74 19.09 0.69
N ASN A 115 -7.83 19.15 -0.04
CA ASN A 115 -7.89 18.80 -1.46
C ASN A 115 -8.21 20.03 -2.35
N ASN A 116 -8.14 21.23 -1.80
CA ASN A 116 -8.39 22.47 -2.55
C ASN A 116 -7.24 23.47 -2.34
N PRO A 117 -6.36 23.65 -3.34
CA PRO A 117 -5.19 24.52 -3.22
C PRO A 117 -5.51 26.01 -3.07
N TYR A 118 -6.76 26.40 -3.27
CA TYR A 118 -7.22 27.80 -3.15
C TYR A 118 -7.87 28.12 -1.80
N ARG A 119 -7.94 27.16 -0.90
CA ARG A 119 -8.54 27.32 0.44
C ARG A 119 -7.72 26.56 1.48
N ASN A 120 -7.22 27.25 2.47
CA ASN A 120 -6.49 26.71 3.63
C ASN A 120 -7.10 27.17 4.96
#